data_c2eeee3d04456da8e1c8feb1e9a75a05
#
_entry.id   c2eeee3d04456da8e1c8feb1e9a75a05
#
_cell.length_a   1.000
_cell.length_b   1.000
_cell.length_c   1.000
_cell.angle_alpha   90.00
_cell.angle_beta   90.00
_cell.angle_gamma   90.00
#
_symmetry.space_group_name_H-M   'P 1'
#
loop_
_entity.id
_entity.type
_entity.pdbx_description
1 polymer ?
#
loop_
_entity_poly.entity_id
_entity_poly.type
_entity_poly.pdbx_seq_one_letter_code
_entity_poly.pdbx_strand_id
1 'polypeptide(L)'
;MERGRRKLFLGLAVIMVFLMASGVLAETIGLSDNVKDIVNNIVEKQGISEEQIESIEEVSFDDLPEQIDLENIDTTNLAIYKVDYGTDKPVFVLTVSDETSVESKKIPGGISKMMLLNFGNNGMMEEPEFLDTATGVKGSLEKGYVMMRDGSITGLSTNLEVISGSGDIEIVIYKNGEAAGFRNTISGDSAEVKTDYDVQSLGTVNFEKGDVLSVYVKSEGDVVWKDVITLVEIATE
;
A
#
# COMPACT_ATOMS: atom_id res chain seq x y z
N MET A 1 47.22 -12.44 -8.66
CA MET A 1 46.38 -13.25 -7.79
C MET A 1 45.89 -12.38 -6.64
N GLU A 2 44.81 -11.69 -6.80
CA GLU A 2 44.17 -10.90 -5.74
C GLU A 2 42.82 -11.52 -5.40
N ARG A 3 42.74 -12.02 -4.18
CA ARG A 3 41.50 -12.56 -3.62
C ARG A 3 40.60 -11.40 -3.17
N GLY A 4 39.54 -11.11 -3.94
CA GLY A 4 38.48 -10.19 -3.53
C GLY A 4 37.79 -10.71 -2.27
N ARG A 5 37.88 -9.96 -1.18
CA ARG A 5 37.11 -10.15 0.04
C ARG A 5 35.66 -9.74 -0.23
N ARG A 6 34.77 -10.73 -0.37
CA ARG A 6 33.33 -10.49 -0.27
C ARG A 6 33.03 -10.06 1.14
N LYS A 7 32.63 -8.81 1.33
CA LYS A 7 32.07 -8.32 2.59
C LYS A 7 30.65 -8.88 2.67
N LEU A 8 30.44 -9.82 3.57
CA LEU A 8 29.14 -10.28 4.02
C LEU A 8 28.58 -9.14 4.85
N PHE A 9 27.61 -8.37 4.31
CA PHE A 9 26.83 -7.46 5.12
C PHE A 9 25.75 -8.31 5.82
N LEU A 10 25.95 -8.53 7.09
CA LEU A 10 24.95 -9.07 8.01
C LEU A 10 23.91 -7.96 8.19
N GLY A 11 22.64 -8.24 7.87
CA GLY A 11 21.53 -7.33 8.15
C GLY A 11 21.48 -7.06 9.65
N LEU A 12 21.66 -5.81 10.04
CA LEU A 12 21.63 -5.36 11.43
C LEU A 12 20.18 -5.15 11.84
N ALA A 13 19.59 -6.11 12.55
CA ALA A 13 18.34 -5.86 13.27
C ALA A 13 18.67 -5.06 14.53
N VAL A 14 18.31 -3.79 14.56
CA VAL A 14 18.44 -2.94 15.75
C VAL A 14 17.17 -3.11 16.57
N ILE A 15 17.27 -3.72 17.74
CA ILE A 15 16.17 -3.87 18.70
C ILE A 15 16.36 -2.84 19.78
N MET A 16 15.40 -1.92 19.90
CA MET A 16 15.35 -0.93 20.95
C MET A 16 14.15 -1.21 21.86
N VAL A 17 14.40 -1.49 23.14
CA VAL A 17 13.36 -1.73 24.15
C VAL A 17 13.07 -0.44 24.89
N PHE A 18 11.87 0.08 24.81
CA PHE A 18 11.43 1.27 25.56
C PHE A 18 10.22 1.00 26.43
N LEU A 19 10.21 1.71 27.57
CA LEU A 19 9.24 1.64 28.65
C LEU A 19 8.28 2.82 28.56
N MET A 20 7.05 2.61 28.12
CA MET A 20 5.95 3.56 28.33
C MET A 20 4.61 2.85 28.55
N ALA A 21 3.86 3.37 29.52
CA ALA A 21 2.51 2.93 29.84
C ALA A 21 1.50 3.88 29.21
N SER A 22 0.58 3.36 28.37
CA SER A 22 -0.79 3.88 28.26
C SER A 22 -1.60 3.01 27.28
N GLY A 23 -2.72 2.48 27.76
CA GLY A 23 -3.57 1.56 27.01
C GLY A 23 -4.48 2.30 26.03
N VAL A 24 -4.53 1.79 24.82
CA VAL A 24 -5.63 1.96 23.89
C VAL A 24 -5.84 0.61 23.19
N LEU A 25 -7.08 0.13 23.20
CA LEU A 25 -7.48 -1.08 22.47
C LEU A 25 -7.43 -0.78 20.98
N ALA A 26 -6.55 -1.43 20.25
CA ALA A 26 -6.50 -1.36 18.80
C ALA A 26 -6.94 -2.72 18.19
N GLU A 27 -7.77 -2.65 17.15
CA GLU A 27 -8.20 -3.80 16.37
C GLU A 27 -7.01 -4.35 15.55
N THR A 28 -6.87 -5.67 15.53
CA THR A 28 -5.84 -6.38 14.78
C THR A 28 -6.10 -6.24 13.28
N ILE A 29 -5.39 -5.34 12.62
CA ILE A 29 -5.35 -5.27 11.16
C ILE A 29 -4.53 -6.47 10.67
N GLY A 30 -5.08 -7.24 9.72
CA GLY A 30 -4.53 -8.51 9.29
C GLY A 30 -3.16 -8.39 8.60
N LEU A 31 -2.10 -8.50 9.40
CA LEU A 31 -0.74 -8.69 8.88
C LEU A 31 -0.64 -10.01 8.10
N SER A 32 0.13 -10.01 7.01
CA SER A 32 0.39 -11.24 6.25
C SER A 32 1.13 -12.26 7.14
N ASP A 33 0.88 -13.55 6.91
CA ASP A 33 1.50 -14.62 7.70
C ASP A 33 3.04 -14.55 7.64
N ASN A 34 3.61 -14.15 6.51
CA ASN A 34 5.05 -13.96 6.36
C ASN A 34 5.62 -12.88 7.28
N VAL A 35 4.91 -11.77 7.46
CA VAL A 35 5.33 -10.69 8.37
C VAL A 35 5.25 -11.16 9.82
N LYS A 36 4.19 -11.88 10.18
CA LYS A 36 4.06 -12.49 11.52
C LYS A 36 5.22 -13.42 11.81
N ASP A 37 5.57 -14.29 10.86
CA ASP A 37 6.69 -15.23 11.01
C ASP A 37 8.03 -14.51 11.21
N ILE A 38 8.29 -13.43 10.46
CA ILE A 38 9.51 -12.63 10.61
C ILE A 38 9.55 -11.96 11.98
N VAL A 39 8.47 -11.30 12.39
CA VAL A 39 8.38 -10.62 13.68
C VAL A 39 8.50 -11.63 14.81
N ASN A 40 7.79 -12.75 14.77
CA ASN A 40 7.86 -13.83 15.75
C ASN A 40 9.30 -14.36 15.91
N ASN A 41 9.98 -14.64 14.81
CA ASN A 41 11.39 -15.08 14.83
C ASN A 41 12.35 -14.07 15.49
N ILE A 42 12.09 -12.78 15.32
CA ILE A 42 12.92 -11.72 15.93
C ILE A 42 12.65 -11.64 17.44
N VAL A 43 11.38 -11.66 17.84
CA VAL A 43 10.97 -11.54 19.26
C VAL A 43 11.36 -12.80 20.05
N GLU A 44 11.28 -13.98 19.43
CA GLU A 44 11.71 -15.25 20.03
C GLU A 44 13.20 -15.25 20.38
N LYS A 45 14.05 -14.66 19.55
CA LYS A 45 15.48 -14.46 19.82
C LYS A 45 15.73 -13.54 21.04
N GLN A 46 14.74 -12.77 21.46
CA GLN A 46 14.76 -11.95 22.67
C GLN A 46 14.18 -12.67 23.89
N GLY A 47 13.80 -13.94 23.75
CA GLY A 47 13.24 -14.74 24.83
C GLY A 47 11.74 -14.55 25.05
N ILE A 48 11.03 -13.94 24.08
CA ILE A 48 9.58 -13.80 24.10
C ILE A 48 9.01 -14.92 23.22
N SER A 49 8.22 -15.83 23.81
CA SER A 49 7.59 -16.90 23.05
C SER A 49 6.35 -16.39 22.31
N GLU A 50 6.02 -17.03 21.19
CA GLU A 50 4.83 -16.72 20.39
C GLU A 50 3.54 -16.70 21.21
N GLU A 51 3.43 -17.60 22.20
CA GLU A 51 2.28 -17.69 23.12
C GLU A 51 2.11 -16.46 24.02
N GLN A 52 3.15 -15.65 24.19
CA GLN A 52 3.14 -14.44 24.99
C GLN A 52 2.78 -13.20 24.16
N ILE A 53 2.77 -13.29 22.85
CA ILE A 53 2.45 -12.17 21.97
C ILE A 53 0.94 -11.97 21.96
N GLU A 54 0.50 -10.79 22.39
CA GLU A 54 -0.91 -10.41 22.44
C GLU A 54 -1.35 -9.74 21.14
N SER A 55 -0.51 -8.86 20.57
CA SER A 55 -0.76 -8.21 19.28
C SER A 55 0.53 -7.84 18.56
N ILE A 56 0.46 -7.77 17.22
CA ILE A 56 1.48 -7.21 16.35
C ILE A 56 0.78 -6.19 15.44
N GLU A 57 1.24 -4.95 15.49
CA GLU A 57 0.67 -3.83 14.72
C GLU A 57 1.77 -3.13 13.93
N GLU A 58 1.52 -2.82 12.67
CA GLU A 58 2.37 -1.90 11.92
C GLU A 58 2.06 -0.48 12.39
N VAL A 59 3.10 0.29 12.69
CA VAL A 59 2.96 1.66 13.20
C VAL A 59 3.61 2.66 12.27
N SER A 60 2.99 3.84 12.15
CA SER A 60 3.53 4.95 11.40
C SER A 60 4.78 5.52 12.07
N PHE A 61 5.68 6.11 11.27
CA PHE A 61 6.85 6.82 11.78
C PHE A 61 6.47 7.97 12.73
N ASP A 62 5.31 8.59 12.51
CA ASP A 62 4.81 9.70 13.33
C ASP A 62 4.31 9.25 14.71
N ASP A 63 4.02 7.95 14.86
CA ASP A 63 3.51 7.36 16.11
C ASP A 63 4.62 6.73 16.97
N LEU A 64 5.87 6.89 16.58
CA LEU A 64 7.00 6.37 17.32
C LEU A 64 7.30 7.20 18.57
N PRO A 65 7.75 6.56 19.66
CA PRO A 65 8.27 7.27 20.81
C PRO A 65 9.44 8.19 20.41
N GLU A 66 9.49 9.42 20.96
CA GLU A 66 10.54 10.42 20.68
C GLU A 66 11.99 9.91 20.90
N GLN A 67 12.14 8.80 21.63
CA GLN A 67 13.44 8.19 21.90
C GLN A 67 13.96 7.32 20.73
N ILE A 68 13.12 7.00 19.76
CA ILE A 68 13.53 6.28 18.55
C ILE A 68 13.99 7.30 17.51
N ASP A 69 15.30 7.45 17.40
CA ASP A 69 15.93 8.34 16.42
C ASP A 69 16.20 7.61 15.12
N LEU A 70 15.55 8.03 14.04
CA LEU A 70 15.68 7.49 12.69
C LEU A 70 16.44 8.42 11.74
N GLU A 71 17.03 9.53 12.23
CA GLU A 71 17.67 10.56 11.36
C GLU A 71 18.75 10.01 10.43
N ASN A 72 19.36 8.86 10.78
CA ASN A 72 20.43 8.25 9.97
C ASN A 72 20.04 6.92 9.32
N ILE A 73 18.75 6.59 9.31
CA ILE A 73 18.24 5.34 8.73
C ILE A 73 17.51 5.70 7.43
N ASP A 74 17.85 4.99 6.35
CA ASP A 74 17.07 5.08 5.11
C ASP A 74 15.70 4.45 5.34
N THR A 75 14.67 5.27 5.34
CA THR A 75 13.29 4.87 5.64
C THR A 75 12.53 4.37 4.41
N THR A 76 13.13 4.39 3.24
CA THR A 76 12.47 4.07 1.96
C THR A 76 11.88 2.65 1.92
N ASN A 77 12.46 1.72 2.68
CA ASN A 77 12.03 0.32 2.75
C ASN A 77 11.92 -0.16 4.22
N LEU A 78 11.63 0.74 5.13
CA LEU A 78 11.55 0.44 6.56
C LEU A 78 10.08 0.26 6.96
N ALA A 79 9.75 -0.88 7.54
CA ALA A 79 8.49 -1.08 8.25
C ALA A 79 8.75 -1.26 9.74
N ILE A 80 7.86 -0.75 10.57
CA ILE A 80 7.98 -0.79 12.03
C ILE A 80 6.76 -1.49 12.60
N TYR A 81 7.01 -2.52 13.41
CA TYR A 81 5.97 -3.29 14.08
C TYR A 81 6.07 -3.11 15.57
N LYS A 82 4.96 -2.75 16.19
CA LYS A 82 4.79 -2.74 17.64
C LYS A 82 4.27 -4.12 18.06
N VAL A 83 4.96 -4.76 18.97
CA VAL A 83 4.61 -6.08 19.52
C VAL A 83 4.27 -5.93 20.99
N ASP A 84 3.03 -6.21 21.35
CA ASP A 84 2.56 -6.29 22.73
C ASP A 84 2.58 -7.74 23.20
N TYR A 85 3.14 -8.01 24.41
CA TYR A 85 3.37 -9.37 24.91
C TYR A 85 3.08 -9.50 26.43
N GLY A 86 1.95 -8.97 26.86
CA GLY A 86 1.49 -9.13 28.25
C GLY A 86 2.29 -8.34 29.29
N THR A 87 3.03 -7.31 28.85
CA THR A 87 3.74 -6.37 29.74
C THR A 87 3.34 -4.94 29.37
N ASP A 88 3.51 -4.00 30.32
CA ASP A 88 3.26 -2.57 30.06
C ASP A 88 4.28 -1.95 29.06
N LYS A 89 5.06 -2.76 28.36
CA LYS A 89 6.18 -2.31 27.54
C LYS A 89 6.18 -3.04 26.20
N PRO A 90 5.75 -2.37 25.11
CA PRO A 90 5.84 -2.97 23.80
C PRO A 90 7.29 -3.08 23.31
N VAL A 91 7.54 -4.05 22.45
CA VAL A 91 8.78 -4.15 21.66
C VAL A 91 8.50 -3.58 20.27
N PHE A 92 9.39 -2.73 19.79
CA PHE A 92 9.35 -2.26 18.42
C PHE A 92 10.34 -3.06 17.57
N VAL A 93 9.83 -3.66 16.50
CA VAL A 93 10.63 -4.42 15.52
C VAL A 93 10.73 -3.60 14.25
N LEU A 94 11.95 -3.22 13.90
CA LEU A 94 12.22 -2.53 12.66
C LEU A 94 12.67 -3.58 11.62
N THR A 95 12.00 -3.63 10.51
CA THR A 95 12.37 -4.47 9.37
C THR A 95 12.76 -3.58 8.20
N VAL A 96 13.95 -3.79 7.67
CA VAL A 96 14.34 -3.19 6.41
C VAL A 96 14.16 -4.27 5.36
N SER A 97 13.26 -4.04 4.41
CA SER A 97 13.20 -4.88 3.23
C SER A 97 14.40 -4.52 2.35
N ASP A 98 15.49 -5.26 2.50
CA ASP A 98 16.51 -5.28 1.46
C ASP A 98 15.89 -6.02 0.27
N GLU A 99 15.95 -5.45 -0.94
CA GLU A 99 15.40 -6.05 -2.17
C GLU A 99 15.94 -7.47 -2.43
N THR A 100 16.82 -7.95 -1.58
CA THR A 100 17.50 -9.25 -1.71
C THR A 100 17.11 -10.32 -0.68
N SER A 101 16.25 -10.05 0.31
CA SER A 101 16.04 -10.99 1.42
C SER A 101 14.60 -11.30 1.85
N VAL A 102 13.59 -10.83 1.14
CA VAL A 102 12.28 -11.44 1.26
C VAL A 102 12.34 -12.76 0.50
N GLU A 103 12.38 -13.90 1.21
CA GLU A 103 11.84 -15.13 0.66
C GLU A 103 10.31 -14.97 0.49
N SER A 104 9.88 -13.96 -0.26
CA SER A 104 8.68 -14.07 -1.02
C SER A 104 8.86 -15.33 -1.87
N LYS A 105 7.88 -16.19 -1.90
CA LYS A 105 7.71 -17.27 -2.86
C LYS A 105 8.47 -16.86 -4.12
N LYS A 106 9.65 -17.45 -4.33
CA LYS A 106 10.67 -17.08 -5.32
C LYS A 106 10.03 -16.47 -6.55
N ILE A 107 10.09 -15.15 -6.65
CA ILE A 107 10.05 -14.48 -7.92
C ILE A 107 11.45 -14.70 -8.51
N PRO A 108 11.63 -15.53 -9.53
CA PRO A 108 12.95 -15.78 -10.08
C PRO A 108 13.46 -14.50 -10.71
N GLY A 109 14.33 -13.76 -10.02
CA GLY A 109 15.27 -12.83 -10.63
C GLY A 109 14.72 -11.74 -11.55
N GLY A 110 13.51 -11.20 -11.27
CA GLY A 110 12.94 -10.11 -12.04
C GLY A 110 13.06 -8.80 -11.26
N ILE A 111 13.66 -7.79 -11.86
CA ILE A 111 13.54 -6.41 -11.42
C ILE A 111 12.04 -6.08 -11.45
N SER A 112 11.44 -5.74 -10.31
CA SER A 112 10.06 -5.25 -10.25
C SER A 112 9.94 -4.06 -11.18
N LYS A 113 9.05 -4.14 -12.17
CA LYS A 113 8.82 -3.07 -13.13
C LYS A 113 7.59 -2.30 -12.71
N MET A 114 7.79 -1.05 -12.39
CA MET A 114 6.70 -0.12 -12.19
C MET A 114 6.11 0.31 -13.54
N MET A 115 4.81 0.27 -13.66
CA MET A 115 4.06 0.67 -14.85
C MET A 115 2.84 1.49 -14.44
N LEU A 116 2.44 2.41 -15.31
CA LEU A 116 1.25 3.24 -15.12
C LEU A 116 0.17 2.81 -16.11
N LEU A 117 -1.00 2.45 -15.60
CA LEU A 117 -2.20 2.24 -16.39
C LEU A 117 -2.99 3.56 -16.39
N ASN A 118 -3.28 4.06 -17.59
CA ASN A 118 -3.98 5.33 -17.75
C ASN A 118 -5.46 5.10 -17.95
N PHE A 119 -6.27 5.77 -17.14
CA PHE A 119 -7.71 5.83 -17.26
C PHE A 119 -8.17 7.30 -17.30
N GLY A 120 -9.30 7.58 -17.86
CA GLY A 120 -9.83 8.93 -17.87
C GLY A 120 -11.18 9.04 -18.53
N ASN A 121 -11.73 10.24 -18.48
CA ASN A 121 -12.94 10.60 -19.22
C ASN A 121 -12.81 12.07 -19.63
N ASN A 122 -13.11 12.36 -20.89
CA ASN A 122 -13.12 13.72 -21.44
C ASN A 122 -14.56 14.19 -21.54
N GLY A 123 -15.02 14.96 -20.59
CA GLY A 123 -16.35 15.55 -20.58
C GLY A 123 -17.00 15.61 -19.22
N MET A 124 -18.24 16.07 -19.21
CA MET A 124 -19.05 16.20 -18.00
C MET A 124 -19.51 14.84 -17.50
N MET A 125 -19.43 14.65 -16.20
CA MET A 125 -19.88 13.47 -15.49
C MET A 125 -20.83 13.89 -14.35
N GLU A 126 -22.03 13.34 -14.36
CA GLU A 126 -23.07 13.54 -13.34
C GLU A 126 -23.51 12.22 -12.72
N GLU A 127 -23.22 11.12 -13.42
CA GLU A 127 -23.61 9.78 -13.02
C GLU A 127 -22.38 8.89 -12.85
N PRO A 128 -22.46 7.89 -11.97
CA PRO A 128 -21.38 6.92 -11.79
C PRO A 128 -21.10 6.13 -13.06
N GLU A 129 -19.82 6.05 -13.46
CA GLU A 129 -19.44 5.30 -14.65
C GLU A 129 -17.99 4.78 -14.61
N PHE A 130 -17.70 3.81 -15.46
CA PHE A 130 -16.33 3.35 -15.68
C PHE A 130 -15.57 4.37 -16.54
N LEU A 131 -14.31 4.61 -16.17
CA LEU A 131 -13.41 5.43 -16.97
C LEU A 131 -12.97 4.70 -18.24
N ASP A 132 -12.64 5.48 -19.25
CA ASP A 132 -12.04 4.99 -20.48
C ASP A 132 -10.57 4.60 -20.25
N THR A 133 -10.12 3.57 -20.92
CA THR A 133 -8.68 3.24 -21.03
C THR A 133 -7.96 4.26 -21.91
N ALA A 134 -6.63 4.25 -21.94
CA ALA A 134 -5.83 5.13 -22.83
C ALA A 134 -6.18 5.01 -24.32
N THR A 135 -6.85 3.95 -24.73
CA THR A 135 -7.31 3.77 -26.11
C THR A 135 -8.68 4.41 -26.39
N GLY A 136 -9.31 5.04 -25.40
CA GLY A 136 -10.65 5.62 -25.48
C GLY A 136 -11.77 4.57 -25.44
N VAL A 137 -11.48 3.36 -25.03
CA VAL A 137 -12.49 2.31 -24.84
C VAL A 137 -12.96 2.34 -23.40
N LYS A 138 -14.27 2.51 -23.21
CA LYS A 138 -14.89 2.52 -21.86
C LYS A 138 -14.70 1.18 -21.17
N GLY A 139 -14.22 1.25 -19.93
CA GLY A 139 -14.14 0.12 -19.03
C GLY A 139 -15.52 -0.42 -18.62
N SER A 140 -15.53 -1.56 -18.00
CA SER A 140 -16.71 -2.16 -17.36
C SER A 140 -16.27 -3.17 -16.30
N LEU A 141 -17.21 -3.88 -15.70
CA LEU A 141 -16.89 -5.01 -14.82
C LEU A 141 -16.05 -6.10 -15.50
N GLU A 142 -16.17 -6.23 -16.83
CA GLU A 142 -15.51 -7.27 -17.61
C GLU A 142 -14.46 -6.71 -18.59
N LYS A 143 -14.37 -5.38 -18.73
CA LYS A 143 -13.47 -4.73 -19.69
C LYS A 143 -12.52 -3.78 -18.97
N GLY A 144 -11.24 -3.92 -19.26
CA GLY A 144 -10.18 -3.09 -18.73
C GLY A 144 -8.83 -3.52 -19.29
N TYR A 145 -7.78 -3.23 -18.56
CA TYR A 145 -6.46 -3.75 -18.88
C TYR A 145 -6.31 -5.18 -18.39
N VAL A 146 -5.96 -6.08 -19.28
CA VAL A 146 -5.65 -7.48 -18.94
C VAL A 146 -4.20 -7.57 -18.48
N MET A 147 -3.97 -8.06 -17.28
CA MET A 147 -2.63 -8.21 -16.70
C MET A 147 -1.89 -9.36 -17.38
N MET A 148 -0.71 -9.06 -17.92
CA MET A 148 0.12 -10.06 -18.61
C MET A 148 1.00 -10.86 -17.66
N ARG A 149 1.19 -10.39 -16.44
CA ARG A 149 2.04 -10.96 -15.38
C ARG A 149 1.38 -10.80 -14.04
N ASP A 150 1.83 -11.55 -13.06
CA ASP A 150 1.47 -11.36 -11.66
C ASP A 150 2.09 -10.07 -11.14
N GLY A 151 1.44 -9.46 -10.16
CA GLY A 151 1.92 -8.21 -9.59
C GLY A 151 1.02 -7.63 -8.51
N SER A 152 1.26 -6.37 -8.18
CA SER A 152 0.51 -5.61 -7.17
C SER A 152 0.12 -4.24 -7.71
N ILE A 153 -1.01 -3.73 -7.24
CA ILE A 153 -1.36 -2.32 -7.37
C ILE A 153 -0.63 -1.58 -6.26
N THR A 154 0.13 -0.54 -6.59
CA THR A 154 0.98 0.20 -5.65
C THR A 154 0.63 1.67 -5.53
N GLY A 155 -0.14 2.22 -6.46
CA GLY A 155 -0.54 3.62 -6.41
C GLY A 155 -1.80 3.92 -7.21
N LEU A 156 -2.47 4.98 -6.79
CA LEU A 156 -3.63 5.56 -7.47
C LEU A 156 -3.52 7.08 -7.37
N SER A 157 -3.56 7.78 -8.49
CA SER A 157 -3.63 9.23 -8.50
C SER A 157 -4.73 9.70 -9.43
N THR A 158 -5.41 10.77 -9.04
CA THR A 158 -6.50 11.35 -9.83
C THR A 158 -6.42 12.86 -9.85
N ASN A 159 -6.71 13.43 -11.02
CA ASN A 159 -6.96 14.83 -11.24
C ASN A 159 -8.30 14.98 -11.97
N LEU A 160 -9.14 15.91 -11.51
CA LEU A 160 -10.43 16.23 -12.13
C LEU A 160 -10.81 17.68 -11.84
N GLU A 161 -11.80 18.21 -12.56
CA GLU A 161 -12.36 19.54 -12.29
C GLU A 161 -13.79 19.40 -11.75
N VAL A 162 -14.02 19.89 -10.52
CA VAL A 162 -15.37 20.04 -9.95
C VAL A 162 -16.02 21.27 -10.53
N ILE A 163 -17.24 21.15 -11.05
CA ILE A 163 -17.98 22.22 -11.68
C ILE A 163 -19.02 22.82 -10.75
N SER A 164 -19.76 21.98 -10.03
CA SER A 164 -20.83 22.41 -9.11
C SER A 164 -21.28 21.27 -8.20
N GLY A 165 -22.12 21.60 -7.25
CA GLY A 165 -22.70 20.65 -6.32
C GLY A 165 -21.88 20.50 -5.04
N SER A 166 -22.15 19.44 -4.30
CA SER A 166 -21.42 19.05 -3.09
C SER A 166 -21.47 17.55 -2.88
N GLY A 167 -20.48 17.02 -2.19
CA GLY A 167 -20.35 15.60 -1.89
C GLY A 167 -18.96 15.07 -2.22
N ASP A 168 -18.76 13.77 -2.03
CA ASP A 168 -17.49 13.11 -2.28
C ASP A 168 -17.51 12.35 -3.60
N ILE A 169 -16.40 12.43 -4.33
CA ILE A 169 -16.16 11.67 -5.57
C ILE A 169 -15.18 10.55 -5.19
N GLU A 170 -15.61 9.31 -5.36
CA GLU A 170 -14.76 8.13 -5.15
C GLU A 170 -14.28 7.55 -6.47
N ILE A 171 -12.99 7.31 -6.56
CA ILE A 171 -12.34 6.60 -7.66
C ILE A 171 -11.93 5.22 -7.16
N VAL A 172 -12.54 4.18 -7.69
CA VAL A 172 -12.43 2.80 -7.20
C VAL A 172 -11.82 1.91 -8.27
N ILE A 173 -10.77 1.18 -7.91
CA ILE A 173 -10.19 0.16 -8.79
C ILE A 173 -11.01 -1.13 -8.67
N TYR A 174 -11.36 -1.71 -9.81
CA TYR A 174 -12.00 -3.02 -9.91
C TYR A 174 -11.03 -4.04 -10.49
N LYS A 175 -11.05 -5.23 -9.91
CA LYS A 175 -10.34 -6.41 -10.38
C LYS A 175 -11.35 -7.53 -10.66
N ASN A 176 -11.44 -7.98 -11.90
CA ASN A 176 -12.39 -9.02 -12.35
C ASN A 176 -13.85 -8.71 -11.96
N GLY A 177 -14.24 -7.45 -12.01
CA GLY A 177 -15.61 -7.01 -11.69
C GLY A 177 -15.90 -6.80 -10.20
N GLU A 178 -14.91 -6.98 -9.33
CA GLU A 178 -15.03 -6.74 -7.89
C GLU A 178 -14.13 -5.58 -7.46
N ALA A 179 -14.57 -4.76 -6.49
CA ALA A 179 -13.76 -3.67 -5.96
C ALA A 179 -12.50 -4.23 -5.29
N ALA A 180 -11.33 -3.72 -5.70
CA ALA A 180 -10.04 -4.24 -5.27
C ALA A 180 -9.61 -3.76 -3.86
N GLY A 181 -10.45 -2.93 -3.19
CA GLY A 181 -10.15 -2.42 -1.84
C GLY A 181 -9.23 -1.20 -1.81
N PHE A 182 -8.77 -0.71 -2.97
CA PHE A 182 -7.94 0.49 -3.08
C PHE A 182 -8.69 1.59 -3.85
N ARG A 183 -8.74 2.80 -3.29
CA ARG A 183 -9.55 3.91 -3.80
C ARG A 183 -9.01 5.27 -3.36
N ASN A 184 -9.35 6.32 -4.12
CA ASN A 184 -9.21 7.73 -3.72
C ASN A 184 -10.57 8.34 -3.43
N THR A 185 -10.59 9.36 -2.58
CA THR A 185 -11.81 10.14 -2.29
C THR A 185 -11.50 11.62 -2.40
N ILE A 186 -12.21 12.33 -3.27
CA ILE A 186 -12.01 13.74 -3.56
C ILE A 186 -13.28 14.51 -3.14
N SER A 187 -13.11 15.53 -2.27
CA SER A 187 -14.25 16.39 -1.88
C SER A 187 -14.68 17.30 -3.03
N GLY A 188 -15.98 17.27 -3.33
CA GLY A 188 -16.64 18.09 -4.33
C GLY A 188 -17.20 19.43 -3.81
N ASP A 189 -16.86 19.86 -2.58
CA ASP A 189 -17.48 21.04 -1.92
C ASP A 189 -17.10 22.39 -2.53
N SER A 190 -16.14 22.45 -3.44
CA SER A 190 -15.75 23.67 -4.15
C SER A 190 -15.47 23.42 -5.62
N ALA A 191 -15.95 24.34 -6.48
CA ALA A 191 -15.74 24.29 -7.93
C ALA A 191 -14.30 24.73 -8.26
N GLU A 192 -13.43 23.76 -8.48
CA GLU A 192 -12.00 23.94 -8.82
C GLU A 192 -11.40 22.63 -9.33
N VAL A 193 -10.17 22.71 -9.84
CA VAL A 193 -9.38 21.51 -10.15
C VAL A 193 -8.94 20.87 -8.85
N LYS A 194 -9.24 19.60 -8.71
CA LYS A 194 -8.88 18.77 -7.56
C LYS A 194 -7.87 17.70 -7.95
N THR A 195 -7.00 17.38 -7.01
CA THR A 195 -6.05 16.27 -7.14
C THR A 195 -6.02 15.47 -5.86
N ASP A 196 -5.87 14.17 -6.01
CA ASP A 196 -5.60 13.27 -4.91
C ASP A 196 -4.67 12.14 -5.36
N TYR A 197 -3.87 11.61 -4.46
CA TYR A 197 -3.05 10.44 -4.72
C TYR A 197 -2.86 9.64 -3.45
N ASP A 198 -2.75 8.33 -3.63
CA ASP A 198 -2.49 7.39 -2.55
C ASP A 198 -1.53 6.31 -3.03
N VAL A 199 -0.71 5.81 -2.12
CA VAL A 199 0.25 4.74 -2.39
C VAL A 199 0.15 3.67 -1.32
N GLN A 200 0.46 2.44 -1.69
CA GLN A 200 0.45 1.31 -0.77
C GLN A 200 1.63 0.38 -1.01
N SER A 201 1.95 -0.40 0.01
CA SER A 201 3.04 -1.37 -0.05
C SER A 201 2.78 -2.45 -1.10
N LEU A 202 3.87 -2.95 -1.67
CA LEU A 202 3.85 -4.11 -2.55
C LEU A 202 3.19 -5.30 -1.85
N GLY A 203 2.33 -6.02 -2.55
CA GLY A 203 1.67 -7.20 -1.99
C GLY A 203 0.38 -6.94 -1.23
N THR A 204 -0.03 -5.68 -1.01
CA THR A 204 -1.28 -5.34 -0.33
C THR A 204 -2.49 -5.67 -1.20
N VAL A 205 -2.52 -5.21 -2.45
CA VAL A 205 -3.56 -5.55 -3.43
C VAL A 205 -2.90 -6.24 -4.62
N ASN A 206 -3.00 -7.56 -4.65
CA ASN A 206 -2.37 -8.37 -5.68
C ASN A 206 -3.32 -8.67 -6.84
N PHE A 207 -2.72 -8.86 -8.01
CA PHE A 207 -3.38 -9.39 -9.19
C PHE A 207 -2.54 -10.51 -9.81
N GLU A 208 -3.20 -11.39 -10.54
CA GLU A 208 -2.58 -12.49 -11.27
C GLU A 208 -2.62 -12.23 -12.78
N LYS A 209 -1.79 -12.93 -13.50
CA LYS A 209 -1.82 -12.97 -14.95
C LYS A 209 -3.22 -13.38 -15.45
N GLY A 210 -3.81 -12.55 -16.31
CA GLY A 210 -5.14 -12.74 -16.85
C GLY A 210 -6.21 -11.92 -16.12
N ASP A 211 -5.92 -11.36 -14.96
CA ASP A 211 -6.84 -10.46 -14.27
C ASP A 211 -7.11 -9.21 -15.11
N VAL A 212 -8.33 -8.70 -14.99
CA VAL A 212 -8.78 -7.48 -15.67
C VAL A 212 -8.90 -6.36 -14.65
N LEU A 213 -8.17 -5.27 -14.88
CA LEU A 213 -8.24 -4.06 -14.06
C LEU A 213 -9.02 -2.97 -14.80
N SER A 214 -10.01 -2.40 -14.12
CA SER A 214 -10.79 -1.24 -14.58
C SER A 214 -10.96 -0.24 -13.43
N VAL A 215 -11.34 0.99 -13.77
CA VAL A 215 -11.56 2.06 -12.78
C VAL A 215 -12.98 2.59 -12.93
N TYR A 216 -13.65 2.73 -11.81
CA TYR A 216 -15.01 3.22 -11.71
C TYR A 216 -15.02 4.50 -10.87
N VAL A 217 -15.73 5.50 -11.33
CA VAL A 217 -15.96 6.75 -10.60
C VAL A 217 -17.41 6.80 -10.17
N LYS A 218 -17.63 7.08 -8.91
CA LYS A 218 -18.96 7.33 -8.34
C LYS A 218 -18.91 8.57 -7.43
N SER A 219 -20.05 9.14 -7.18
CA SER A 219 -20.19 10.26 -6.23
C SER A 219 -21.27 9.98 -5.20
N GLU A 220 -21.09 10.59 -4.04
CA GLU A 220 -22.14 10.77 -3.04
C GLU A 220 -22.55 12.23 -3.07
N GLY A 221 -23.86 12.53 -3.18
CA GLY A 221 -24.39 13.88 -3.33
C GLY A 221 -24.73 14.25 -4.78
N ASP A 222 -24.76 15.55 -5.06
CA ASP A 222 -25.15 16.14 -6.34
C ASP A 222 -23.98 16.80 -7.09
N VAL A 223 -22.77 16.33 -6.82
CA VAL A 223 -21.54 16.89 -7.39
C VAL A 223 -21.46 16.59 -8.88
N VAL A 224 -21.12 17.62 -9.66
CA VAL A 224 -20.84 17.54 -11.11
C VAL A 224 -19.37 17.81 -11.34
N TRP A 225 -18.71 16.94 -12.08
CA TRP A 225 -17.28 17.03 -12.39
C TRP A 225 -16.99 16.74 -13.85
N LYS A 226 -15.79 17.01 -14.30
CA LYS A 226 -15.37 16.73 -15.67
C LYS A 226 -13.87 16.43 -15.77
N ASP A 227 -13.47 15.96 -16.94
CA ASP A 227 -12.08 15.85 -17.39
C ASP A 227 -11.23 15.05 -16.40
N VAL A 228 -11.65 13.82 -16.10
CA VAL A 228 -10.97 12.92 -15.16
C VAL A 228 -9.72 12.32 -15.78
N ILE A 229 -8.59 12.45 -15.11
CA ILE A 229 -7.34 11.77 -15.42
C ILE A 229 -6.95 10.93 -14.20
N THR A 230 -6.85 9.62 -14.40
CA THR A 230 -6.47 8.70 -13.32
C THR A 230 -5.33 7.79 -13.78
N LEU A 231 -4.32 7.69 -12.92
CA LEU A 231 -3.20 6.76 -13.08
C LEU A 231 -3.26 5.70 -11.99
N VAL A 232 -3.22 4.45 -12.41
CA VAL A 232 -3.03 3.30 -11.51
C VAL A 232 -1.59 2.81 -11.68
N GLU A 233 -0.81 2.90 -10.60
CA GLU A 233 0.52 2.34 -10.59
C GLU A 233 0.46 0.86 -10.24
N ILE A 234 1.17 0.06 -11.01
CA ILE A 234 1.32 -1.37 -10.78
C ILE A 234 2.78 -1.75 -10.78
N ALA A 235 3.13 -2.69 -9.91
CA ALA A 235 4.42 -3.36 -9.91
C ALA A 235 4.24 -4.79 -10.44
N THR A 236 5.04 -5.20 -11.41
CA THR A 236 5.02 -6.56 -11.98
C THR A 236 6.40 -7.21 -11.87
N GLU A 237 6.39 -8.51 -11.85
CA GLU A 237 7.61 -9.33 -11.90
C GLU A 237 8.30 -9.28 -13.28
#